data_3c657e3222537d3e1b06f03053824fc6
#
_entry.id   3c657e3222537d3e1b06f03053824fc6
#
_cell.length_a   1.000
_cell.length_b   1.000
_cell.length_c   1.000
_cell.angle_alpha   90.00
_cell.angle_beta   90.00
_cell.angle_gamma   90.00
#
_symmetry.space_group_name_H-M   'P 1'
#
loop_
_entity.id
_entity.type
_entity.pdbx_description
1 polymer ?
#
loop_
_entity_poly.entity_id
_entity_poly.type
_entity_poly.pdbx_seq_one_letter_code
_entity_poly.pdbx_strand_id
1 'polypeptide(L)'
;MTWTAFSFLFTGVLLNAAAQLLLKAGTNVLGVISLTRENWLEQATRMAVQPHFIAGAACYGVSLVVWIIGLSRVPVSIAYPMLSLGYVINAIAAHYLLGESVTLARWLGIGFIVLGVWQVARS
;
A
#
# COMPACT_ATOMS: atom_id res chain seq x y z
N MET A 1 5.89 6.92 -21.01
CA MET A 1 5.59 7.63 -19.77
C MET A 1 6.71 8.64 -19.47
N THR A 2 6.34 9.85 -19.14
CA THR A 2 7.31 10.91 -18.80
C THR A 2 7.85 10.73 -17.37
N TRP A 3 8.99 11.32 -17.09
CA TRP A 3 9.54 11.32 -15.74
C TRP A 3 8.63 12.02 -14.74
N THR A 4 7.95 13.09 -15.16
CA THR A 4 7.00 13.80 -14.30
C THR A 4 5.83 12.90 -13.92
N ALA A 5 5.21 12.22 -14.87
CA ALA A 5 4.13 11.28 -14.62
C ALA A 5 4.59 10.13 -13.72
N PHE A 6 5.76 9.56 -14.01
CA PHE A 6 6.34 8.50 -13.21
C PHE A 6 6.56 8.94 -11.77
N SER A 7 7.07 10.17 -11.57
CA SER A 7 7.32 10.70 -10.22
C SER A 7 6.05 10.80 -9.40
N PHE A 8 4.96 11.29 -9.99
CA PHE A 8 3.67 11.37 -9.29
C PHE A 8 3.13 9.98 -8.95
N LEU A 9 3.14 9.07 -9.93
CA LEU A 9 2.64 7.72 -9.71
C LEU A 9 3.46 6.97 -8.67
N PHE A 10 4.78 7.06 -8.76
CA PHE A 10 5.67 6.36 -7.83
C PHE A 10 5.57 6.93 -6.41
N THR A 11 5.49 8.26 -6.28
CA THR A 11 5.28 8.90 -4.97
C THR A 11 3.95 8.45 -4.37
N GLY A 12 2.89 8.39 -5.17
CA GLY A 12 1.60 7.87 -4.71
C GLY A 12 1.69 6.41 -4.26
N VAL A 13 2.42 5.58 -5.00
CA VAL A 13 2.65 4.18 -4.63
C VAL A 13 3.41 4.07 -3.31
N LEU A 14 4.46 4.86 -3.11
CA LEU A 14 5.24 4.86 -1.86
C LEU A 14 4.39 5.29 -0.67
N LEU A 15 3.60 6.34 -0.82
CA LEU A 15 2.71 6.82 0.24
C LEU A 15 1.62 5.78 0.56
N ASN A 16 1.07 5.15 -0.46
CA ASN A 16 0.09 4.08 -0.27
C ASN A 16 0.73 2.89 0.46
N ALA A 17 1.93 2.50 0.07
CA ALA A 17 2.66 1.42 0.74
C ALA A 17 2.92 1.76 2.21
N ALA A 18 3.35 2.98 2.51
CA ALA A 18 3.54 3.44 3.87
C ALA A 18 2.22 3.40 4.67
N ALA A 19 1.12 3.83 4.05
CA ALA A 19 -0.20 3.76 4.67
C ALA A 19 -0.59 2.33 5.03
N GLN A 20 -0.39 1.39 4.11
CA GLN A 20 -0.72 -0.02 4.35
C GLN A 20 0.12 -0.63 5.47
N LEU A 21 1.41 -0.29 5.53
CA LEU A 21 2.29 -0.74 6.62
C LEU A 21 1.86 -0.17 7.96
N LEU A 22 1.46 1.09 8.01
CA LEU A 22 0.95 1.72 9.23
C LEU A 22 -0.36 1.08 9.67
N LEU A 23 -1.27 0.79 8.74
CA LEU A 23 -2.51 0.09 9.06
C LEU A 23 -2.22 -1.31 9.63
N LYS A 24 -1.30 -2.03 9.02
CA LYS A 24 -0.91 -3.36 9.53
C LYS A 24 -0.26 -3.28 10.90
N ALA A 25 0.61 -2.31 11.12
CA ALA A 25 1.22 -2.09 12.43
C ALA A 25 0.15 -1.79 13.49
N GLY A 26 -0.88 -1.01 13.12
CA GLY A 26 -2.02 -0.75 13.99
C GLY A 26 -2.78 -2.02 14.35
N THR A 27 -3.02 -2.90 13.38
CA THR A 27 -3.69 -4.18 13.66
C THR A 27 -2.84 -5.09 14.55
N ASN A 28 -1.51 -5.02 14.43
CA ASN A 28 -0.63 -5.78 15.30
C ASN A 28 -0.72 -5.30 16.75
N VAL A 29 -0.99 -4.02 16.98
CA VAL A 29 -1.21 -3.47 18.32
C VAL A 29 -2.57 -3.88 18.89
N LEU A 30 -3.64 -3.78 18.06
CA LEU A 30 -5.01 -4.08 18.52
C LEU A 30 -5.34 -5.57 18.55
N GLY A 31 -4.58 -6.38 17.79
CA GLY A 31 -4.90 -7.79 17.57
C GLY A 31 -5.95 -7.98 16.49
N VAL A 32 -6.52 -9.18 16.42
CA VAL A 32 -7.55 -9.50 15.45
C VAL A 32 -8.80 -8.66 15.72
N ILE A 33 -9.27 -7.96 14.69
CA ILE A 33 -10.45 -7.10 14.79
C ILE A 33 -11.67 -7.88 14.34
N SER A 34 -12.65 -8.02 15.23
CA SER A 34 -13.93 -8.66 14.94
C SER A 34 -15.04 -7.69 15.30
N LEU A 35 -15.88 -7.36 14.32
CA LEU A 35 -17.02 -6.46 14.53
C LEU A 35 -18.27 -7.29 14.76
N THR A 36 -18.89 -7.14 15.94
CA THR A 36 -20.15 -7.74 16.30
C THR A 36 -21.16 -6.67 16.62
N ARG A 37 -22.44 -7.04 16.74
CA ARG A 37 -23.48 -6.08 17.11
C ARG A 37 -23.21 -5.46 18.49
N GLU A 38 -22.55 -6.22 19.39
CA GLU A 38 -22.33 -5.80 20.77
C GLU A 38 -21.10 -4.91 20.94
N ASN A 39 -20.09 -5.10 20.06
CA ASN A 39 -18.77 -4.44 20.25
C ASN A 39 -18.34 -3.55 19.10
N TRP A 40 -19.14 -3.39 18.04
CA TRP A 40 -18.71 -2.64 16.85
C TRP A 40 -18.34 -1.19 17.19
N LEU A 41 -19.07 -0.55 18.09
CA LEU A 41 -18.82 0.84 18.46
C LEU A 41 -17.50 0.96 19.25
N GLU A 42 -17.24 0.04 20.18
CA GLU A 42 -16.00 -0.02 20.93
C GLU A 42 -14.81 -0.23 20.01
N GLN A 43 -14.89 -1.20 19.10
CA GLN A 43 -13.82 -1.48 18.14
C GLN A 43 -13.58 -0.29 17.22
N ALA A 44 -14.65 0.32 16.71
CA ALA A 44 -14.53 1.49 15.85
C ALA A 44 -13.84 2.65 16.59
N THR A 45 -14.17 2.87 17.86
CA THR A 45 -13.55 3.91 18.67
C THR A 45 -12.06 3.61 18.91
N ARG A 46 -11.72 2.37 19.21
CA ARG A 46 -10.32 1.96 19.40
C ARG A 46 -9.50 2.15 18.14
N MET A 47 -10.07 1.84 16.98
CA MET A 47 -9.40 2.06 15.69
C MET A 47 -9.24 3.55 15.41
N ALA A 48 -10.27 4.35 15.68
CA ALA A 48 -10.26 5.78 15.39
C ALA A 48 -9.20 6.55 16.19
N VAL A 49 -8.85 6.09 17.39
CA VAL A 49 -7.87 6.76 18.25
C VAL A 49 -6.48 6.11 18.19
N GLN A 50 -6.33 5.01 17.45
CA GLN A 50 -5.05 4.33 17.34
C GLN A 50 -4.10 5.13 16.44
N PRO A 51 -2.89 5.51 16.94
CA PRO A 51 -2.00 6.41 16.21
C PRO A 51 -1.56 5.89 14.83
N HIS A 52 -1.33 4.58 14.69
CA HIS A 52 -0.93 3.99 13.42
C HIS A 52 -2.04 4.10 12.37
N PHE A 53 -3.30 3.94 12.78
CA PHE A 53 -4.43 4.11 11.87
C PHE A 53 -4.60 5.57 11.45
N ILE A 54 -4.40 6.51 12.39
CA ILE A 54 -4.48 7.95 12.08
C ILE A 54 -3.40 8.32 11.07
N ALA A 55 -2.15 7.91 11.32
CA ALA A 55 -1.04 8.17 10.42
C ALA A 55 -1.24 7.49 9.06
N GLY A 56 -1.74 6.25 9.07
CA GLY A 56 -2.03 5.50 7.85
C GLY A 56 -3.11 6.17 7.01
N ALA A 57 -4.18 6.65 7.65
CA ALA A 57 -5.26 7.37 6.96
C ALA A 57 -4.75 8.67 6.34
N ALA A 58 -3.90 9.41 7.04
CA ALA A 58 -3.30 10.63 6.52
C ALA A 58 -2.41 10.36 5.30
N CYS A 59 -1.55 9.35 5.37
CA CYS A 59 -0.71 8.93 4.24
C CYS A 59 -1.57 8.48 3.06
N TYR A 60 -2.62 7.73 3.32
CA TYR A 60 -3.51 7.25 2.27
C TYR A 60 -4.22 8.41 1.56
N GLY A 61 -4.74 9.37 2.33
CA GLY A 61 -5.40 10.54 1.76
C GLY A 61 -4.48 11.36 0.86
N VAL A 62 -3.24 11.60 1.32
CA VAL A 62 -2.23 12.31 0.50
C VAL A 62 -1.88 11.47 -0.73
N SER A 63 -1.75 10.16 -0.59
CA SER A 63 -1.42 9.28 -1.71
C SER A 63 -2.47 9.34 -2.81
N LEU A 64 -3.75 9.44 -2.45
CA LEU A 64 -4.84 9.56 -3.43
C LEU A 64 -4.73 10.84 -4.24
N VAL A 65 -4.44 11.97 -3.61
CA VAL A 65 -4.27 13.25 -4.31
C VAL A 65 -3.12 13.17 -5.30
N VAL A 66 -1.96 12.69 -4.84
CA VAL A 66 -0.76 12.54 -5.69
C VAL A 66 -1.02 11.56 -6.83
N TRP A 67 -1.71 10.45 -6.54
CA TRP A 67 -2.06 9.45 -7.53
C TRP A 67 -2.98 10.00 -8.61
N ILE A 68 -4.00 10.76 -8.22
CA ILE A 68 -4.93 11.38 -9.18
C ILE A 68 -4.18 12.32 -10.12
N ILE A 69 -3.23 13.10 -9.60
CA ILE A 69 -2.40 13.96 -10.44
C ILE A 69 -1.63 13.13 -11.46
N GLY A 70 -1.08 12.00 -11.03
CA GLY A 70 -0.39 11.07 -11.94
C GLY A 70 -1.33 10.48 -12.98
N LEU A 71 -2.54 10.07 -12.57
CA LEU A 71 -3.55 9.52 -13.48
C LEU A 71 -3.98 10.50 -14.56
N SER A 72 -3.90 11.80 -14.30
CA SER A 72 -4.25 12.80 -15.30
C SER A 72 -3.27 12.83 -16.49
N ARG A 73 -2.15 12.13 -16.38
CA ARG A 73 -1.05 12.17 -17.34
C ARG A 73 -0.82 10.88 -18.10
N VAL A 74 -1.37 9.76 -17.61
CA VAL A 74 -1.13 8.43 -18.22
C VAL A 74 -2.41 7.60 -18.24
N PRO A 75 -2.52 6.63 -19.19
CA PRO A 75 -3.65 5.71 -19.23
C PRO A 75 -3.70 4.81 -18.00
N VAL A 76 -4.90 4.39 -17.63
CA VAL A 76 -5.15 3.45 -16.53
C VAL A 76 -4.40 2.13 -16.73
N SER A 77 -4.29 1.68 -17.97
CA SER A 77 -3.59 0.42 -18.28
C SER A 77 -2.10 0.45 -17.96
N ILE A 78 -1.51 1.64 -17.86
CA ILE A 78 -0.11 1.82 -17.44
C ILE A 78 -0.05 2.10 -15.93
N ALA A 79 -0.92 2.98 -15.44
CA ALA A 79 -0.88 3.44 -14.05
C ALA A 79 -1.20 2.31 -13.04
N TYR A 80 -2.25 1.55 -13.28
CA TYR A 80 -2.68 0.54 -12.31
C TYR A 80 -1.71 -0.63 -12.12
N PRO A 81 -1.07 -1.18 -13.16
CA PRO A 81 0.00 -2.15 -12.92
C PRO A 81 1.13 -1.63 -12.04
N MET A 82 1.40 -0.31 -12.08
CA MET A 82 2.40 0.28 -11.21
C MET A 82 2.04 0.22 -9.72
N LEU A 83 0.76 0.11 -9.37
CA LEU A 83 0.36 -0.14 -7.97
C LEU A 83 0.95 -1.45 -7.44
N SER A 84 1.23 -2.40 -8.32
CA SER A 84 1.87 -3.67 -7.94
C SER A 84 3.27 -3.47 -7.34
N LEU A 85 3.95 -2.36 -7.67
CA LEU A 85 5.21 -2.01 -7.00
C LEU A 85 5.00 -1.78 -5.51
N GLY A 86 3.84 -1.24 -5.12
CA GLY A 86 3.45 -1.09 -3.72
C GLY A 86 3.34 -2.45 -3.03
N TYR A 87 2.82 -3.46 -3.70
CA TYR A 87 2.74 -4.82 -3.15
C TYR A 87 4.13 -5.38 -2.91
N VAL A 88 5.07 -5.15 -3.84
CA VAL A 88 6.47 -5.59 -3.69
C VAL A 88 7.11 -4.88 -2.50
N ILE A 89 6.95 -3.57 -2.41
CA ILE A 89 7.50 -2.78 -1.32
C ILE A 89 6.92 -3.24 0.02
N ASN A 90 5.61 -3.48 0.08
CA ASN A 90 4.94 -3.95 1.28
C ASN A 90 5.43 -5.33 1.71
N ALA A 91 5.65 -6.24 0.77
CA ALA A 91 6.14 -7.59 1.09
C ALA A 91 7.56 -7.53 1.67
N ILE A 92 8.44 -6.73 1.06
CA ILE A 92 9.81 -6.57 1.54
C ILE A 92 9.83 -5.90 2.90
N ALA A 93 9.08 -4.81 3.05
CA ALA A 93 9.02 -4.06 4.31
C ALA A 93 8.36 -4.89 5.43
N ALA A 94 7.31 -5.64 5.11
CA ALA A 94 6.68 -6.53 6.09
C ALA A 94 7.65 -7.58 6.61
N HIS A 95 8.47 -8.13 5.72
CA HIS A 95 9.48 -9.12 6.11
C HIS A 95 10.51 -8.50 7.08
N TYR A 96 11.06 -7.33 6.74
CA TYR A 96 12.13 -6.72 7.53
C TYR A 96 11.65 -5.89 8.70
N LEU A 97 10.53 -5.18 8.58
CA LEU A 97 10.07 -4.24 9.60
C LEU A 97 9.04 -4.85 10.55
N LEU A 98 8.18 -5.74 10.05
CA LEU A 98 7.12 -6.35 10.84
C LEU A 98 7.41 -7.79 11.24
N GLY A 99 8.54 -8.35 10.79
CA GLY A 99 8.94 -9.71 11.14
C GLY A 99 8.12 -10.81 10.49
N GLU A 100 7.37 -10.50 9.41
CA GLU A 100 6.60 -11.51 8.70
C GLU A 100 7.53 -12.39 7.86
N SER A 101 7.26 -13.70 7.83
CA SER A 101 8.03 -14.63 7.00
C SER A 101 7.48 -14.65 5.59
N VAL A 102 8.37 -14.57 4.61
CA VAL A 102 8.02 -14.61 3.19
C VAL A 102 8.61 -15.88 2.59
N THR A 103 7.74 -16.76 2.11
CA THR A 103 8.14 -18.03 1.53
C THR A 103 8.84 -17.84 0.19
N LEU A 104 9.59 -18.87 -0.26
CA LEU A 104 10.21 -18.84 -1.58
C LEU A 104 9.16 -18.64 -2.69
N ALA A 105 8.00 -19.29 -2.57
CA ALA A 105 6.91 -19.12 -3.53
C ALA A 105 6.46 -17.66 -3.62
N ARG A 106 6.38 -16.96 -2.49
CA ARG A 106 6.04 -15.53 -2.47
C ARG A 106 7.13 -14.68 -3.11
N TRP A 107 8.41 -14.97 -2.85
CA TRP A 107 9.51 -14.25 -3.49
C TRP A 107 9.51 -14.43 -5.00
N LEU A 108 9.23 -15.65 -5.48
CA LEU A 108 9.11 -15.90 -6.93
C LEU A 108 7.94 -15.13 -7.54
N GLY A 109 6.78 -15.11 -6.87
CA GLY A 109 5.63 -14.33 -7.33
C GLY A 109 5.93 -12.83 -7.40
N ILE A 110 6.64 -12.29 -6.40
CA ILE A 110 7.09 -10.90 -6.39
C ILE A 110 7.97 -10.61 -7.59
N GLY A 111 8.89 -11.53 -7.93
CA GLY A 111 9.72 -11.42 -9.12
C GLY A 111 8.91 -11.31 -10.41
N PHE A 112 7.86 -12.12 -10.55
CA PHE A 112 6.95 -12.04 -11.71
C PHE A 112 6.21 -10.71 -11.76
N ILE A 113 5.78 -10.18 -10.62
CA ILE A 113 5.15 -8.86 -10.56
C ILE A 113 6.10 -7.79 -11.07
N VAL A 114 7.34 -7.78 -10.61
CA VAL A 114 8.36 -6.80 -11.03
C VAL A 114 8.58 -6.86 -12.54
N LEU A 115 8.71 -8.08 -13.09
CA LEU A 115 8.90 -8.27 -14.53
C LEU A 115 7.68 -7.75 -15.31
N GLY A 116 6.47 -8.04 -14.85
CA GLY A 116 5.25 -7.59 -15.49
C GLY A 116 5.12 -6.07 -15.50
N VAL A 117 5.40 -5.43 -14.37
CA VAL A 117 5.37 -3.96 -14.24
C VAL A 117 6.40 -3.32 -15.19
N TRP A 118 7.61 -3.86 -15.22
CA TRP A 118 8.65 -3.37 -16.11
C TRP A 118 8.22 -3.44 -17.58
N GLN A 119 7.63 -4.55 -17.98
CA GLN A 119 7.15 -4.73 -19.35
C GLN A 119 6.06 -3.71 -19.71
N VAL A 120 5.09 -3.48 -18.80
CA VAL A 120 4.02 -2.51 -19.02
C VAL A 120 4.57 -1.08 -19.09
N ALA A 121 5.49 -0.73 -18.20
CA ALA A 121 6.06 0.62 -18.15
C ALA A 121 6.83 1.00 -19.40
N ARG A 122 7.46 0.02 -20.04
CA ARG A 122 8.25 0.24 -21.27
C ARG A 122 7.44 0.16 -22.56
N SER A 123 6.19 -0.27 -22.48
CA SER A 123 5.33 -0.46 -23.67
C SER A 123 4.72 0.83 -24.19
#